data_f09d5af70441de0e136cf6fba2f69238
#
_entry.id   f09d5af70441de0e136cf6fba2f69238
#
_cell.length_a   1.000
_cell.length_b   1.000
_cell.length_c   1.000
_cell.angle_alpha   90.00
_cell.angle_beta   90.00
_cell.angle_gamma   90.00
#
_symmetry.space_group_name_H-M   'P 1'
#
loop_
_entity.id
_entity.type
_entity.pdbx_description
1 polymer ?
#
loop_
_entity_poly.entity_id
_entity_poly.type
_entity_poly.pdbx_seq_one_letter_code
_entity_poly.pdbx_strand_id
1 'polypeptide(L)'
;MKFKFLTPLVTALALVGGAHAQQQGVTKDEILIGSIQDLSGPLAGYGKAVRNGLQLRLEELNEQGAIHGRRLRLVVEDDGYDPKRAVLAAQKLVNQDKIFIMAGHLGTAQNDASMPVQFSKNIINFLPVTAAREMYEPLNRLKYAVFASYFDQMRMALPKMVQEKKVSKVCIIHQDDEFGLEVMRGAEAGLKKVNMDFTEKTTYKRGATDFSSQVARMKGAGCELVVLGTIIRETVGTIAEARKTGFNPLFLGSSAAYTDLIHKLGGKAMDGMYATMTTAQPYLDDPSNAMRFWANKYKTRFNEDPSLFSAYGYLIMDLFIKGAQKAGPNLTTDSFIKAMDTVSVDSDLFGSPPISFSATKRLGSNQSRLSQIQDGRWKVISDYYKE
;
A
#
# COMPACT_ATOMS: atom_id res chain seq x y z
N MET A 1 -70.41 -30.39 -49.35
CA MET A 1 -68.97 -30.42 -49.25
C MET A 1 -68.52 -29.25 -48.41
N LYS A 2 -68.09 -29.46 -47.14
CA LYS A 2 -67.63 -28.39 -46.25
C LYS A 2 -66.09 -28.54 -46.14
N PHE A 3 -65.32 -27.60 -46.68
CA PHE A 3 -63.89 -27.49 -46.53
C PHE A 3 -63.55 -26.86 -45.16
N LYS A 4 -62.82 -27.57 -44.31
CA LYS A 4 -62.25 -27.05 -43.07
C LYS A 4 -60.84 -26.56 -43.40
N PHE A 5 -60.61 -25.28 -43.25
CA PHE A 5 -59.26 -24.70 -43.26
C PHE A 5 -58.60 -24.96 -41.89
N LEU A 6 -57.49 -25.67 -41.90
CA LEU A 6 -56.56 -25.76 -40.75
C LEU A 6 -55.57 -24.60 -40.84
N THR A 7 -55.58 -23.73 -39.83
CA THR A 7 -54.57 -22.70 -39.65
C THR A 7 -53.42 -23.26 -38.83
N PRO A 8 -52.15 -23.19 -39.31
CA PRO A 8 -51.03 -23.63 -38.49
C PRO A 8 -50.70 -22.55 -37.42
N LEU A 9 -50.72 -22.91 -36.17
CA LEU A 9 -50.26 -22.12 -35.05
C LEU A 9 -48.72 -22.13 -35.02
N VAL A 10 -48.10 -21.03 -35.45
CA VAL A 10 -46.63 -20.84 -35.34
C VAL A 10 -46.33 -20.36 -33.93
N THR A 11 -45.81 -21.27 -33.11
CA THR A 11 -45.30 -20.96 -31.78
C THR A 11 -43.95 -20.29 -31.92
N ALA A 12 -43.86 -18.97 -31.78
CA ALA A 12 -42.63 -18.22 -31.71
C ALA A 12 -41.99 -18.47 -30.35
N LEU A 13 -40.90 -19.27 -30.32
CA LEU A 13 -40.04 -19.44 -29.15
C LEU A 13 -39.24 -18.15 -28.99
N ALA A 14 -39.64 -17.25 -28.10
CA ALA A 14 -38.85 -16.09 -27.73
C ALA A 14 -37.65 -16.58 -26.91
N LEU A 15 -36.50 -16.65 -27.52
CA LEU A 15 -35.20 -16.75 -26.86
C LEU A 15 -34.99 -15.48 -26.03
N VAL A 16 -35.39 -15.52 -24.76
CA VAL A 16 -34.97 -14.52 -23.77
C VAL A 16 -33.50 -14.77 -23.49
N GLY A 17 -32.64 -14.28 -24.35
CA GLY A 17 -31.23 -14.14 -24.09
C GLY A 17 -31.07 -13.17 -22.93
N GLY A 18 -30.82 -13.67 -21.73
CA GLY A 18 -30.46 -12.83 -20.58
C GLY A 18 -29.27 -11.98 -20.95
N ALA A 19 -29.49 -10.71 -21.22
CA ALA A 19 -28.42 -9.74 -21.32
C ALA A 19 -27.75 -9.64 -19.95
N HIS A 20 -26.74 -10.48 -19.69
CA HIS A 20 -25.84 -10.24 -18.57
C HIS A 20 -25.23 -8.87 -18.80
N ALA A 21 -25.57 -7.90 -17.94
CA ALA A 21 -24.94 -6.59 -17.98
C ALA A 21 -23.43 -6.79 -17.96
N GLN A 22 -22.77 -6.34 -19.02
CA GLN A 22 -21.34 -6.52 -19.17
C GLN A 22 -20.62 -5.88 -17.98
N GLN A 23 -19.75 -6.62 -17.30
CA GLN A 23 -18.99 -6.12 -16.17
C GLN A 23 -18.13 -4.93 -16.59
N GLN A 24 -18.26 -3.80 -15.87
CA GLN A 24 -17.43 -2.62 -16.13
C GLN A 24 -15.95 -2.99 -16.10
N GLY A 25 -15.19 -2.50 -17.08
CA GLY A 25 -13.74 -2.70 -17.18
C GLY A 25 -13.29 -4.09 -17.60
N VAL A 26 -14.24 -4.98 -18.00
CA VAL A 26 -13.94 -6.31 -18.50
C VAL A 26 -14.57 -6.48 -19.87
N THR A 27 -13.75 -6.70 -20.89
CA THR A 27 -14.19 -7.01 -22.26
C THR A 27 -13.79 -8.45 -22.62
N LYS A 28 -14.03 -8.86 -23.85
CA LYS A 28 -13.57 -10.15 -24.36
C LYS A 28 -12.03 -10.22 -24.48
N ASP A 29 -11.37 -9.07 -24.66
CA ASP A 29 -9.93 -8.97 -24.98
C ASP A 29 -9.11 -8.27 -23.88
N GLU A 30 -9.76 -7.55 -22.95
CA GLU A 30 -9.07 -6.68 -21.99
C GLU A 30 -9.72 -6.66 -20.59
N ILE A 31 -8.87 -6.52 -19.56
CA ILE A 31 -9.25 -6.14 -18.19
C ILE A 31 -8.56 -4.82 -17.87
N LEU A 32 -9.36 -3.79 -17.54
CA LEU A 32 -8.88 -2.43 -17.29
C LEU A 32 -8.71 -2.18 -15.80
N ILE A 33 -7.49 -1.90 -15.37
CA ILE A 33 -7.11 -1.64 -13.99
C ILE A 33 -6.80 -0.15 -13.84
N GLY A 34 -7.37 0.50 -12.84
CA GLY A 34 -7.06 1.88 -12.48
C GLY A 34 -6.10 1.95 -11.30
N SER A 35 -5.30 3.00 -11.24
CA SER A 35 -4.46 3.34 -10.10
C SER A 35 -4.33 4.86 -9.98
N ILE A 36 -4.28 5.38 -8.76
CA ILE A 36 -4.03 6.79 -8.50
C ILE A 36 -2.72 6.89 -7.73
N GLN A 37 -1.80 7.69 -8.23
CA GLN A 37 -0.45 7.81 -7.70
C GLN A 37 -0.06 9.28 -7.55
N ASP A 38 0.80 9.58 -6.60
CA ASP A 38 1.54 10.84 -6.64
C ASP A 38 2.68 10.70 -7.67
N LEU A 39 2.58 11.37 -8.80
CA LEU A 39 3.61 11.37 -9.85
C LEU A 39 4.35 12.70 -9.94
N SER A 40 3.83 13.77 -9.32
CA SER A 40 4.32 15.14 -9.43
C SER A 40 4.56 15.85 -8.08
N GLY A 41 4.08 15.28 -6.98
CA GLY A 41 4.13 15.85 -5.64
C GLY A 41 5.26 15.29 -4.76
N PRO A 42 5.12 15.41 -3.43
CA PRO A 42 6.17 15.07 -2.48
C PRO A 42 6.49 13.58 -2.40
N LEU A 43 5.57 12.71 -2.82
CA LEU A 43 5.75 11.26 -2.87
C LEU A 43 5.95 10.72 -4.30
N ALA A 44 6.33 11.58 -5.26
CA ALA A 44 6.52 11.16 -6.65
C ALA A 44 7.50 9.97 -6.80
N GLY A 45 8.50 9.87 -5.92
CA GLY A 45 9.39 8.72 -5.88
C GLY A 45 8.68 7.41 -5.53
N TYR A 46 7.70 7.46 -4.62
CA TYR A 46 6.87 6.29 -4.26
C TYR A 46 5.89 5.96 -5.40
N GLY A 47 5.13 6.94 -5.85
CA GLY A 47 4.09 6.73 -6.86
C GLY A 47 4.64 6.20 -8.18
N LYS A 48 5.77 6.73 -8.65
CA LYS A 48 6.46 6.22 -9.85
C LYS A 48 6.93 4.78 -9.66
N ALA A 49 7.51 4.45 -8.51
CA ALA A 49 7.97 3.10 -8.21
C ALA A 49 6.79 2.10 -8.13
N VAL A 50 5.68 2.45 -7.47
CA VAL A 50 4.46 1.62 -7.45
C VAL A 50 3.94 1.38 -8.85
N ARG A 51 3.76 2.45 -9.65
CA ARG A 51 3.32 2.35 -11.05
C ARG A 51 4.21 1.39 -11.86
N ASN A 52 5.52 1.54 -11.73
CA ASN A 52 6.49 0.71 -12.47
C ASN A 52 6.44 -0.75 -12.01
N GLY A 53 6.26 -1.01 -10.72
CA GLY A 53 6.07 -2.37 -10.19
C GLY A 53 4.79 -3.03 -10.71
N LEU A 54 3.65 -2.30 -10.66
CA LEU A 54 2.39 -2.74 -11.26
C LEU A 54 2.55 -3.08 -12.75
N GLN A 55 3.22 -2.18 -13.48
CA GLN A 55 3.44 -2.31 -14.93
C GLN A 55 4.33 -3.50 -15.26
N LEU A 56 5.43 -3.72 -14.53
CA LEU A 56 6.34 -4.84 -14.77
C LEU A 56 5.62 -6.18 -14.69
N ARG A 57 4.84 -6.40 -13.62
CA ARG A 57 4.13 -7.67 -13.43
C ARG A 57 3.01 -7.87 -14.44
N LEU A 58 2.34 -6.78 -14.81
CA LEU A 58 1.33 -6.77 -15.87
C LEU A 58 1.92 -7.16 -17.24
N GLU A 59 3.07 -6.58 -17.59
CA GLU A 59 3.77 -6.88 -18.84
C GLU A 59 4.17 -8.37 -18.91
N GLU A 60 4.77 -8.90 -17.83
CA GLU A 60 5.11 -10.32 -17.72
C GLU A 60 3.92 -11.25 -17.97
N LEU A 61 2.76 -10.94 -17.38
CA LEU A 61 1.57 -11.73 -17.61
C LEU A 61 1.09 -11.66 -19.06
N ASN A 62 1.07 -10.44 -19.64
CA ASN A 62 0.61 -10.24 -21.00
C ASN A 62 1.49 -10.96 -22.03
N GLU A 63 2.79 -11.10 -21.76
CA GLU A 63 3.73 -11.89 -22.56
C GLU A 63 3.48 -13.39 -22.41
N GLN A 64 3.00 -13.86 -21.26
CA GLN A 64 2.71 -15.26 -20.97
C GLN A 64 1.32 -15.74 -21.44
N GLY A 65 0.54 -14.90 -22.14
CA GLY A 65 -0.76 -15.27 -22.69
C GLY A 65 -1.96 -14.68 -21.94
N ALA A 66 -1.74 -13.74 -21.02
CA ALA A 66 -2.80 -12.97 -20.35
C ALA A 66 -3.72 -13.81 -19.43
N ILE A 67 -4.90 -13.32 -19.07
CA ILE A 67 -5.87 -14.03 -18.22
C ILE A 67 -7.06 -14.48 -19.05
N HIS A 68 -7.19 -15.77 -19.28
CA HIS A 68 -8.28 -16.34 -20.09
C HIS A 68 -8.45 -15.59 -21.45
N GLY A 69 -7.31 -15.26 -22.11
CA GLY A 69 -7.27 -14.53 -23.36
C GLY A 69 -7.42 -13.01 -23.27
N ARG A 70 -7.58 -12.46 -22.07
CA ARG A 70 -7.71 -11.00 -21.84
C ARG A 70 -6.40 -10.42 -21.39
N ARG A 71 -5.90 -9.42 -22.12
CA ARG A 71 -4.74 -8.63 -21.70
C ARG A 71 -5.10 -7.70 -20.56
N LEU A 72 -4.17 -7.46 -19.66
CA LEU A 72 -4.31 -6.42 -18.65
C LEU A 72 -3.88 -5.08 -19.22
N ARG A 73 -4.60 -4.03 -18.91
CA ARG A 73 -4.22 -2.63 -19.18
C ARG A 73 -4.32 -1.82 -17.89
N LEU A 74 -3.28 -1.05 -17.60
CA LEU A 74 -3.20 -0.15 -16.45
C LEU A 74 -3.40 1.29 -16.90
N VAL A 75 -4.31 2.02 -16.24
CA VAL A 75 -4.48 3.46 -16.36
C VAL A 75 -4.11 4.10 -15.04
N VAL A 76 -3.20 5.06 -15.07
CA VAL A 76 -2.70 5.73 -13.86
C VAL A 76 -2.99 7.23 -13.94
N GLU A 77 -3.60 7.77 -12.88
CA GLU A 77 -3.84 9.19 -12.70
C GLU A 77 -2.92 9.77 -11.64
N ASP A 78 -2.53 11.03 -11.82
CA ASP A 78 -1.70 11.79 -10.89
C ASP A 78 -2.57 12.65 -9.97
N ASP A 79 -2.47 12.43 -8.66
CA ASP A 79 -3.14 13.29 -7.67
C ASP A 79 -2.21 14.29 -6.98
N GLY A 80 -0.88 14.20 -7.19
CA GLY A 80 0.10 15.09 -6.55
C GLY A 80 0.04 15.04 -5.02
N TYR A 81 -0.42 13.93 -4.46
CA TYR A 81 -0.63 13.73 -3.01
C TYR A 81 -1.69 14.67 -2.40
N ASP A 82 -2.67 15.09 -3.21
CA ASP A 82 -3.79 15.94 -2.79
C ASP A 82 -5.11 15.15 -2.78
N PRO A 83 -5.83 15.05 -1.63
CA PRO A 83 -7.07 14.28 -1.55
C PRO A 83 -8.19 14.79 -2.47
N LYS A 84 -8.25 16.11 -2.76
CA LYS A 84 -9.27 16.66 -3.67
C LYS A 84 -8.98 16.25 -5.11
N ARG A 85 -7.71 16.27 -5.52
CA ARG A 85 -7.29 15.75 -6.82
C ARG A 85 -7.51 14.25 -6.93
N ALA A 86 -7.29 13.48 -5.85
CA ALA A 86 -7.59 12.05 -5.81
C ALA A 86 -9.07 11.75 -6.08
N VAL A 87 -9.99 12.55 -5.55
CA VAL A 87 -11.45 12.43 -5.87
C VAL A 87 -11.71 12.64 -7.35
N LEU A 88 -11.11 13.67 -7.97
CA LEU A 88 -11.27 13.94 -9.41
C LEU A 88 -10.67 12.80 -10.27
N ALA A 89 -9.50 12.31 -9.90
CA ALA A 89 -8.88 11.16 -10.55
C ALA A 89 -9.75 9.89 -10.44
N ALA A 90 -10.32 9.63 -9.26
CA ALA A 90 -11.26 8.52 -9.07
C ALA A 90 -12.52 8.66 -9.91
N GLN A 91 -13.11 9.88 -9.99
CA GLN A 91 -14.25 10.15 -10.85
C GLN A 91 -13.94 9.86 -12.33
N LYS A 92 -12.75 10.26 -12.80
CA LYS A 92 -12.30 9.97 -14.18
C LYS A 92 -12.16 8.47 -14.40
N LEU A 93 -11.38 7.79 -13.59
CA LEU A 93 -11.12 6.36 -13.73
C LEU A 93 -12.40 5.51 -13.65
N VAL A 94 -13.28 5.83 -12.68
CA VAL A 94 -14.50 5.06 -12.42
C VAL A 94 -15.62 5.37 -13.45
N ASN A 95 -15.85 6.65 -13.78
CA ASN A 95 -17.01 7.06 -14.56
C ASN A 95 -16.72 7.29 -16.05
N GLN A 96 -15.47 7.64 -16.42
CA GLN A 96 -15.08 7.91 -17.81
C GLN A 96 -14.30 6.71 -18.39
N ASP A 97 -13.19 6.34 -17.77
CA ASP A 97 -12.34 5.22 -18.24
C ASP A 97 -13.00 3.85 -17.97
N LYS A 98 -13.95 3.78 -17.00
CA LYS A 98 -14.70 2.55 -16.69
C LYS A 98 -13.83 1.40 -16.23
N ILE A 99 -12.93 1.64 -15.28
CA ILE A 99 -12.05 0.61 -14.72
C ILE A 99 -12.83 -0.52 -14.04
N PHE A 100 -12.23 -1.71 -14.01
CA PHE A 100 -12.75 -2.88 -13.28
C PHE A 100 -12.46 -2.79 -11.78
N ILE A 101 -11.26 -2.33 -11.43
CA ILE A 101 -10.74 -2.32 -10.06
C ILE A 101 -9.77 -1.15 -9.87
N MET A 102 -9.73 -0.59 -8.66
CA MET A 102 -8.71 0.39 -8.26
C MET A 102 -7.60 -0.35 -7.51
N ALA A 103 -6.40 -0.45 -8.08
CA ALA A 103 -5.29 -1.21 -7.51
C ALA A 103 -4.14 -0.30 -7.06
N GLY A 104 -3.66 -0.50 -5.84
CA GLY A 104 -2.45 0.14 -5.34
C GLY A 104 -2.52 1.66 -5.21
N HIS A 105 -3.70 2.25 -5.00
CA HIS A 105 -3.86 3.69 -4.81
C HIS A 105 -3.04 4.19 -3.62
N LEU A 106 -2.17 5.19 -3.85
CA LEU A 106 -1.23 5.70 -2.87
C LEU A 106 -1.84 6.75 -1.94
N GLY A 107 -1.61 6.61 -0.62
CA GLY A 107 -1.91 7.62 0.39
C GLY A 107 -3.20 7.37 1.17
N THR A 108 -3.20 7.69 2.48
CA THR A 108 -4.32 7.47 3.38
C THR A 108 -5.48 8.41 3.08
N ALA A 109 -5.28 9.72 3.25
CA ALA A 109 -6.30 10.74 3.00
C ALA A 109 -6.86 10.70 1.56
N GLN A 110 -6.03 10.31 0.59
CA GLN A 110 -6.39 10.15 -0.81
C GLN A 110 -7.37 8.99 -1.00
N ASN A 111 -7.08 7.84 -0.39
CA ASN A 111 -7.97 6.68 -0.42
C ASN A 111 -9.29 6.99 0.29
N ASP A 112 -9.25 7.55 1.50
CA ASP A 112 -10.46 7.89 2.27
C ASP A 112 -11.39 8.81 1.48
N ALA A 113 -10.84 9.85 0.85
CA ALA A 113 -11.61 10.79 0.04
C ALA A 113 -12.21 10.14 -1.22
N SER A 114 -11.54 9.19 -1.84
CA SER A 114 -11.92 8.62 -3.14
C SER A 114 -12.72 7.32 -3.07
N MET A 115 -12.65 6.56 -1.96
CA MET A 115 -13.40 5.31 -1.78
C MET A 115 -14.92 5.45 -2.01
N PRO A 116 -15.61 6.53 -1.58
CA PRO A 116 -17.04 6.70 -1.88
C PRO A 116 -17.36 6.70 -3.38
N VAL A 117 -16.49 7.30 -4.20
CA VAL A 117 -16.64 7.29 -5.67
C VAL A 117 -16.53 5.87 -6.22
N GLN A 118 -15.54 5.11 -5.76
CA GLN A 118 -15.31 3.72 -6.16
C GLN A 118 -16.50 2.84 -5.77
N PHE A 119 -16.93 2.91 -4.51
CA PHE A 119 -17.97 2.06 -3.95
C PHE A 119 -19.35 2.33 -4.56
N SER A 120 -19.64 3.57 -4.98
CA SER A 120 -20.88 3.92 -5.68
C SER A 120 -21.08 3.14 -6.99
N LYS A 121 -19.99 2.63 -7.58
CA LYS A 121 -19.96 1.83 -8.81
C LYS A 121 -19.48 0.39 -8.59
N ASN A 122 -19.51 -0.09 -7.35
CA ASN A 122 -19.07 -1.44 -6.99
C ASN A 122 -17.62 -1.75 -7.40
N ILE A 123 -16.75 -0.74 -7.40
CA ILE A 123 -15.31 -0.87 -7.68
C ILE A 123 -14.56 -1.14 -6.38
N ILE A 124 -13.76 -2.20 -6.38
CA ILE A 124 -12.95 -2.60 -5.23
C ILE A 124 -11.77 -1.62 -5.06
N ASN A 125 -11.54 -1.16 -3.83
CA ASN A 125 -10.29 -0.56 -3.40
C ASN A 125 -9.31 -1.68 -3.04
N PHE A 126 -8.46 -2.04 -3.98
CA PHE A 126 -7.65 -3.25 -3.94
C PHE A 126 -6.21 -2.93 -3.54
N LEU A 127 -5.84 -3.36 -2.34
CA LEU A 127 -4.49 -3.31 -1.80
C LEU A 127 -3.86 -1.92 -1.95
N PRO A 128 -4.48 -0.86 -1.41
CA PRO A 128 -3.93 0.49 -1.51
C PRO A 128 -2.53 0.57 -0.87
N VAL A 129 -1.70 1.45 -1.37
CA VAL A 129 -0.36 1.71 -0.83
C VAL A 129 -0.48 2.70 0.32
N THR A 130 -1.07 2.23 1.36
CA THR A 130 -1.14 2.78 2.72
C THR A 130 -1.46 1.66 3.69
N ALA A 131 -0.99 1.76 4.91
CA ALA A 131 -1.25 0.79 5.96
C ALA A 131 -2.22 1.34 7.03
N ALA A 132 -3.17 2.18 6.63
CA ALA A 132 -4.21 2.67 7.52
C ALA A 132 -5.32 1.64 7.72
N ARG A 133 -5.90 1.57 8.94
CA ARG A 133 -6.98 0.62 9.27
C ARG A 133 -8.24 0.85 8.44
N GLU A 134 -8.50 2.07 8.04
CA GLU A 134 -9.63 2.45 7.19
C GLU A 134 -9.64 1.69 5.86
N MET A 135 -8.52 1.12 5.44
CA MET A 135 -8.41 0.33 4.20
C MET A 135 -9.05 -1.06 4.32
N TYR A 136 -9.34 -1.53 5.55
CA TYR A 136 -10.00 -2.81 5.79
C TYR A 136 -11.09 -2.75 6.87
N GLU A 137 -11.12 -1.69 7.68
CA GLU A 137 -12.14 -1.42 8.70
C GLU A 137 -12.97 -0.18 8.32
N PRO A 138 -14.27 -0.12 8.70
CA PRO A 138 -15.06 -1.30 9.07
C PRO A 138 -15.11 -2.31 7.92
N LEU A 139 -15.41 -3.57 8.25
CA LEU A 139 -15.49 -4.66 7.25
C LEU A 139 -16.39 -4.26 6.09
N ASN A 140 -15.83 -4.29 4.88
CA ASN A 140 -16.55 -4.02 3.64
C ASN A 140 -16.03 -4.96 2.55
N ARG A 141 -16.93 -5.54 1.78
CA ARG A 141 -16.56 -6.48 0.72
C ARG A 141 -15.71 -5.88 -0.39
N LEU A 142 -15.72 -4.56 -0.55
CA LEU A 142 -14.96 -3.81 -1.56
C LEU A 142 -13.60 -3.30 -1.05
N LYS A 143 -13.21 -3.65 0.17
CA LYS A 143 -11.92 -3.27 0.75
C LYS A 143 -10.99 -4.48 0.84
N TYR A 144 -9.74 -4.33 0.41
CA TYR A 144 -8.66 -5.29 0.64
C TYR A 144 -7.39 -4.52 0.96
N ALA A 145 -6.77 -4.81 2.10
CA ALA A 145 -5.45 -4.31 2.50
C ALA A 145 -4.47 -5.47 2.62
N VAL A 146 -3.18 -5.26 2.42
CA VAL A 146 -2.23 -6.37 2.34
C VAL A 146 -1.40 -6.58 3.59
N PHE A 147 -0.89 -5.51 4.22
CA PHE A 147 0.05 -5.61 5.31
C PHE A 147 -0.45 -4.95 6.60
N ALA A 148 0.20 -5.30 7.71
CA ALA A 148 -0.06 -4.78 9.04
C ALA A 148 -0.26 -3.27 9.04
N SER A 149 -1.31 -2.80 9.74
CA SER A 149 -1.62 -1.38 9.82
C SER A 149 -0.51 -0.59 10.52
N TYR A 150 -0.40 0.71 10.22
CA TYR A 150 0.49 1.62 10.96
C TYR A 150 0.21 1.55 12.47
N PHE A 151 -1.06 1.42 12.82
CA PHE A 151 -1.48 1.23 14.19
C PHE A 151 -0.85 -0.02 14.81
N ASP A 152 -0.98 -1.19 14.18
CA ASP A 152 -0.45 -2.45 14.70
C ASP A 152 1.07 -2.49 14.67
N GLN A 153 1.69 -1.94 13.62
CA GLN A 153 3.14 -1.79 13.54
C GLN A 153 3.70 -1.10 14.78
N MET A 154 3.16 0.07 15.13
CA MET A 154 3.62 0.86 16.28
C MET A 154 3.23 0.22 17.60
N ARG A 155 2.00 -0.29 17.71
CA ARG A 155 1.48 -0.95 18.91
C ARG A 155 2.30 -2.17 19.33
N MET A 156 2.90 -2.86 18.35
CA MET A 156 3.73 -4.04 18.58
C MET A 156 5.21 -3.71 18.76
N ALA A 157 5.76 -2.83 17.93
CA ALA A 157 7.20 -2.54 17.92
C ALA A 157 7.65 -1.62 19.08
N LEU A 158 6.88 -0.57 19.37
CA LEU A 158 7.30 0.46 20.33
C LEU A 158 7.50 -0.05 21.76
N PRO A 159 6.59 -0.88 22.35
CA PRO A 159 6.80 -1.42 23.69
C PRO A 159 8.08 -2.22 23.84
N LYS A 160 8.39 -3.04 22.86
CA LYS A 160 9.63 -3.85 22.82
C LYS A 160 10.85 -2.95 22.77
N MET A 161 10.84 -1.95 21.90
CA MET A 161 11.94 -1.00 21.77
C MET A 161 12.18 -0.21 23.05
N VAL A 162 11.11 0.24 23.72
CA VAL A 162 11.17 0.93 25.00
C VAL A 162 11.84 0.05 26.08
N GLN A 163 11.43 -1.22 26.18
CA GLN A 163 11.97 -2.16 27.17
C GLN A 163 13.43 -2.53 26.87
N GLU A 164 13.74 -2.90 25.62
CA GLU A 164 15.09 -3.34 25.22
C GLU A 164 16.12 -2.21 25.30
N LYS A 165 15.73 -0.99 24.93
CA LYS A 165 16.61 0.19 24.96
C LYS A 165 16.53 0.96 26.27
N LYS A 166 15.68 0.55 27.23
CA LYS A 166 15.47 1.18 28.54
C LYS A 166 15.12 2.66 28.42
N VAL A 167 14.26 2.98 27.45
CA VAL A 167 13.81 4.35 27.18
C VAL A 167 12.75 4.76 28.19
N SER A 168 12.85 5.97 28.74
CA SER A 168 11.90 6.53 29.70
C SER A 168 11.09 7.71 29.15
N LYS A 169 11.59 8.37 28.07
CA LYS A 169 10.97 9.55 27.46
C LYS A 169 10.79 9.35 25.96
N VAL A 170 9.54 9.17 25.57
CA VAL A 170 9.16 8.96 24.17
C VAL A 170 8.40 10.15 23.62
N CYS A 171 8.78 10.61 22.45
CA CYS A 171 8.11 11.70 21.75
C CYS A 171 7.66 11.26 20.36
N ILE A 172 6.84 12.09 19.72
CA ILE A 172 6.41 11.86 18.35
C ILE A 172 6.40 13.16 17.54
N ILE A 173 6.78 13.05 16.29
CA ILE A 173 6.45 14.00 15.24
C ILE A 173 5.64 13.28 14.17
N HIS A 174 4.47 13.83 13.79
CA HIS A 174 3.62 13.19 12.78
C HIS A 174 2.95 14.19 11.85
N GLN A 175 2.61 13.74 10.65
CA GLN A 175 1.83 14.52 9.71
C GLN A 175 0.44 14.81 10.31
N ASP A 176 -0.03 16.04 10.17
CA ASP A 176 -1.34 16.48 10.67
C ASP A 176 -2.44 16.09 9.67
N ASP A 177 -2.64 14.78 9.55
CA ASP A 177 -3.70 14.15 8.75
C ASP A 177 -3.93 12.69 9.19
N GLU A 178 -4.81 11.98 8.48
CA GLU A 178 -5.22 10.60 8.76
C GLU A 178 -4.04 9.63 8.85
N PHE A 179 -3.03 9.80 7.98
CA PHE A 179 -1.81 8.97 8.01
C PHE A 179 -1.05 9.14 9.33
N GLY A 180 -0.73 10.38 9.67
CA GLY A 180 0.05 10.67 10.89
C GLY A 180 -0.71 10.31 12.15
N LEU A 181 -2.04 10.47 12.16
CA LEU A 181 -2.91 10.08 13.27
C LEU A 181 -2.93 8.56 13.49
N GLU A 182 -2.92 7.74 12.43
CA GLU A 182 -2.84 6.28 12.57
C GLU A 182 -1.52 5.82 13.22
N VAL A 183 -0.39 6.40 12.81
CA VAL A 183 0.92 6.14 13.43
C VAL A 183 0.89 6.55 14.91
N MET A 184 0.39 7.75 15.21
CA MET A 184 0.32 8.30 16.56
C MET A 184 -0.55 7.44 17.49
N ARG A 185 -1.75 7.07 17.05
CA ARG A 185 -2.67 6.22 17.83
C ARG A 185 -2.07 4.84 18.12
N GLY A 186 -1.41 4.23 17.13
CA GLY A 186 -0.73 2.95 17.31
C GLY A 186 0.41 3.03 18.32
N ALA A 187 1.22 4.08 18.23
CA ALA A 187 2.31 4.33 19.19
C ALA A 187 1.78 4.59 20.60
N GLU A 188 0.72 5.39 20.73
CA GLU A 188 0.06 5.65 22.03
C GLU A 188 -0.48 4.35 22.65
N ALA A 189 -1.16 3.52 21.85
CA ALA A 189 -1.63 2.20 22.30
C ALA A 189 -0.46 1.27 22.71
N GLY A 190 0.68 1.38 22.03
CA GLY A 190 1.90 0.66 22.39
C GLY A 190 2.49 1.13 23.72
N LEU A 191 2.58 2.44 23.94
CA LEU A 191 3.08 3.02 25.20
C LEU A 191 2.21 2.63 26.39
N LYS A 192 0.89 2.59 26.22
CA LYS A 192 -0.04 2.14 27.28
C LYS A 192 0.24 0.71 27.74
N LYS A 193 0.73 -0.19 26.87
CA LYS A 193 1.10 -1.56 27.26
C LYS A 193 2.29 -1.63 28.23
N VAL A 194 3.09 -0.58 28.29
CA VAL A 194 4.24 -0.45 29.19
C VAL A 194 4.05 0.67 30.22
N ASN A 195 2.80 1.08 30.45
CA ASN A 195 2.40 2.13 31.40
C ASN A 195 3.11 3.47 31.15
N MET A 196 3.27 3.86 29.91
CA MET A 196 3.87 5.11 29.51
C MET A 196 2.91 5.95 28.67
N ASP A 197 3.19 7.24 28.62
CA ASP A 197 2.58 8.23 27.74
C ASP A 197 3.67 8.94 26.94
N PHE A 198 3.27 9.64 25.86
CA PHE A 198 4.21 10.53 25.18
C PHE A 198 4.64 11.68 26.08
N THR A 199 5.94 11.92 26.13
CA THR A 199 6.52 13.10 26.80
C THR A 199 6.22 14.37 26.01
N GLU A 200 6.28 14.32 24.66
CA GLU A 200 5.98 15.45 23.79
C GLU A 200 5.35 14.94 22.48
N LYS A 201 4.31 15.62 22.03
CA LYS A 201 3.67 15.38 20.73
C LYS A 201 3.80 16.62 19.85
N THR A 202 4.35 16.45 18.66
CA THR A 202 4.49 17.51 17.66
C THR A 202 3.90 17.11 16.33
N THR A 203 3.42 18.08 15.57
CA THR A 203 2.85 17.85 14.23
C THR A 203 3.51 18.74 13.20
N TYR A 204 3.35 18.38 11.93
CA TYR A 204 3.70 19.20 10.78
C TYR A 204 2.61 19.13 9.72
N LYS A 205 2.48 20.18 8.93
CA LYS A 205 1.55 20.22 7.79
C LYS A 205 2.19 19.54 6.59
N ARG A 206 1.35 18.87 5.77
CA ARG A 206 1.77 18.29 4.49
C ARG A 206 2.55 19.30 3.67
N GLY A 207 3.72 18.90 3.16
CA GLY A 207 4.62 19.76 2.39
C GLY A 207 5.55 20.65 3.22
N ALA A 208 5.56 20.53 4.55
CA ALA A 208 6.52 21.24 5.40
C ALA A 208 7.97 20.89 5.02
N THR A 209 8.86 21.87 5.17
CA THR A 209 10.29 21.75 4.87
C THR A 209 11.20 22.16 6.02
N ASP A 210 10.64 22.76 7.07
CA ASP A 210 11.35 23.16 8.30
C ASP A 210 10.76 22.44 9.50
N PHE A 211 11.61 21.79 10.28
CA PHE A 211 11.27 21.00 11.46
C PHE A 211 11.97 21.47 12.73
N SER A 212 12.62 22.65 12.68
CA SER A 212 13.43 23.21 13.75
C SER A 212 12.62 23.39 15.05
N SER A 213 11.39 23.89 14.95
CA SER A 213 10.51 24.10 16.10
C SER A 213 10.13 22.76 16.76
N GLN A 214 9.75 21.74 15.99
CA GLN A 214 9.40 20.43 16.51
C GLN A 214 10.61 19.75 17.18
N VAL A 215 11.77 19.81 16.52
CA VAL A 215 13.03 19.26 17.04
C VAL A 215 13.42 19.96 18.35
N ALA A 216 13.34 21.30 18.43
CA ALA A 216 13.64 22.05 19.62
C ALA A 216 12.73 21.67 20.81
N ARG A 217 11.42 21.51 20.57
CA ARG A 217 10.46 21.06 21.61
C ARG A 217 10.81 19.66 22.12
N MET A 218 11.04 18.69 21.23
CA MET A 218 11.40 17.33 21.61
C MET A 218 12.74 17.25 22.34
N LYS A 219 13.73 18.04 21.91
CA LYS A 219 15.01 18.17 22.59
C LYS A 219 14.85 18.77 23.98
N GLY A 220 14.08 19.87 24.13
CA GLY A 220 13.77 20.52 25.41
C GLY A 220 13.04 19.61 26.38
N ALA A 221 12.17 18.73 25.90
CA ALA A 221 11.50 17.70 26.69
C ALA A 221 12.42 16.54 27.10
N GLY A 222 13.62 16.45 26.53
CA GLY A 222 14.60 15.40 26.83
C GLY A 222 14.23 14.05 26.27
N CYS A 223 13.63 14.01 25.07
CA CYS A 223 13.19 12.77 24.43
C CYS A 223 14.38 11.85 24.13
N GLU A 224 14.26 10.58 24.46
CA GLU A 224 15.26 9.53 24.23
C GLU A 224 14.93 8.68 23.00
N LEU A 225 13.64 8.63 22.64
CA LEU A 225 13.12 8.01 21.42
C LEU A 225 12.08 8.92 20.78
N VAL A 226 12.20 9.10 19.47
CA VAL A 226 11.24 9.86 18.66
C VAL A 226 10.56 8.92 17.68
N VAL A 227 9.25 8.80 17.78
CA VAL A 227 8.42 8.11 16.80
C VAL A 227 8.20 9.05 15.61
N LEU A 228 8.37 8.52 14.41
CA LEU A 228 8.27 9.27 13.15
C LEU A 228 7.00 8.84 12.39
N GLY A 229 5.92 9.59 12.55
CA GLY A 229 4.74 9.55 11.68
C GLY A 229 4.97 10.40 10.42
N THR A 230 6.06 10.12 9.73
CA THR A 230 6.62 10.92 8.64
C THR A 230 6.87 10.09 7.41
N ILE A 231 7.03 10.76 6.26
CA ILE A 231 7.39 10.18 4.98
C ILE A 231 8.84 10.55 4.62
N ILE A 232 9.20 10.70 3.33
CA ILE A 232 10.60 10.82 2.92
C ILE A 232 11.27 12.09 3.47
N ARG A 233 10.81 13.26 2.99
CA ARG A 233 11.42 14.56 3.27
C ARG A 233 11.42 14.90 4.74
N GLU A 234 10.30 14.65 5.37
CA GLU A 234 10.05 14.96 6.77
C GLU A 234 10.90 14.09 7.70
N THR A 235 11.07 12.81 7.35
CA THR A 235 11.99 11.90 8.07
C THR A 235 13.42 12.39 7.97
N VAL A 236 13.90 12.64 6.76
CA VAL A 236 15.27 13.13 6.52
C VAL A 236 15.49 14.50 7.19
N GLY A 237 14.54 15.43 7.01
CA GLY A 237 14.64 16.78 7.58
C GLY A 237 14.63 16.79 9.11
N THR A 238 13.75 16.00 9.73
CA THR A 238 13.68 15.90 11.20
C THR A 238 14.97 15.32 11.78
N ILE A 239 15.50 14.22 11.22
CA ILE A 239 16.73 13.59 11.71
C ILE A 239 17.93 14.50 11.46
N ALA A 240 18.05 15.12 10.28
CA ALA A 240 19.14 16.02 9.97
C ALA A 240 19.17 17.24 10.92
N GLU A 241 18.01 17.87 11.19
CA GLU A 241 17.92 18.99 12.14
C GLU A 241 18.25 18.55 13.57
N ALA A 242 17.80 17.36 13.98
CA ALA A 242 18.16 16.81 15.30
C ALA A 242 19.68 16.63 15.43
N ARG A 243 20.34 16.00 14.45
CA ARG A 243 21.79 15.80 14.44
C ARG A 243 22.56 17.14 14.47
N LYS A 244 22.14 18.10 13.63
CA LYS A 244 22.72 19.45 13.55
C LYS A 244 22.68 20.17 14.90
N THR A 245 21.62 19.99 15.67
CA THR A 245 21.44 20.63 16.99
C THR A 245 22.06 19.81 18.16
N GLY A 246 22.74 18.69 17.86
CA GLY A 246 23.29 17.78 18.87
C GLY A 246 22.23 16.95 19.62
N PHE A 247 21.01 16.88 19.10
CA PHE A 247 19.95 16.04 19.62
C PHE A 247 20.01 14.65 18.97
N ASN A 248 20.34 13.62 19.75
CA ASN A 248 20.64 12.28 19.26
C ASN A 248 19.75 11.18 19.88
N PRO A 249 18.42 11.28 19.82
CA PRO A 249 17.53 10.23 20.27
C PRO A 249 17.58 9.02 19.33
N LEU A 250 16.98 7.92 19.76
CA LEU A 250 16.58 6.85 18.83
C LEU A 250 15.43 7.34 17.97
N PHE A 251 15.39 6.91 16.71
CA PHE A 251 14.30 7.22 15.79
C PHE A 251 13.61 5.94 15.35
N LEU A 252 12.27 5.89 15.43
CA LEU A 252 11.45 4.77 14.99
C LEU A 252 10.38 5.25 13.99
N GLY A 253 10.54 4.89 12.73
CA GLY A 253 9.54 5.13 11.67
C GLY A 253 8.56 3.97 11.50
N SER A 254 7.39 4.27 10.92
CA SER A 254 6.50 3.24 10.37
C SER A 254 7.03 2.72 9.03
N SER A 255 6.34 1.74 8.45
CA SER A 255 6.68 1.22 7.12
C SER A 255 6.61 2.29 6.01
N ALA A 256 5.95 3.42 6.25
CA ALA A 256 5.96 4.56 5.32
C ALA A 256 7.35 5.22 5.19
N ALA A 257 8.18 5.14 6.24
CA ALA A 257 9.55 5.63 6.23
C ALA A 257 10.58 4.55 5.88
N TYR A 258 10.17 3.29 5.69
CA TYR A 258 11.05 2.21 5.31
C TYR A 258 11.27 2.20 3.79
N THR A 259 12.23 2.96 3.33
CA THR A 259 12.64 3.06 1.92
C THR A 259 14.11 3.43 1.82
N ASP A 260 14.76 3.00 0.74
CA ASP A 260 16.14 3.36 0.42
C ASP A 260 16.33 4.87 0.19
N LEU A 261 15.29 5.61 -0.19
CA LEU A 261 15.35 7.06 -0.33
C LEU A 261 15.75 7.78 0.95
N ILE A 262 15.46 7.21 2.13
CA ILE A 262 15.86 7.82 3.41
C ILE A 262 17.38 7.92 3.51
N HIS A 263 18.09 6.79 3.35
CA HIS A 263 19.56 6.81 3.46
C HIS A 263 20.23 7.40 2.20
N LYS A 264 19.63 7.29 1.02
CA LYS A 264 20.14 7.93 -0.21
C LYS A 264 20.12 9.45 -0.13
N LEU A 265 19.07 10.04 0.43
CA LEU A 265 18.92 11.49 0.55
C LEU A 265 19.57 12.06 1.82
N GLY A 266 19.47 11.36 2.94
CA GLY A 266 19.95 11.82 4.24
C GLY A 266 21.38 11.38 4.57
N GLY A 267 21.92 10.44 3.80
CA GLY A 267 23.30 9.95 3.98
C GLY A 267 23.56 9.37 5.38
N LYS A 268 24.76 9.56 5.87
CA LYS A 268 25.24 8.98 7.15
C LYS A 268 24.42 9.47 8.38
N ALA A 269 23.76 10.61 8.29
CA ALA A 269 22.94 11.11 9.38
C ALA A 269 21.74 10.17 9.71
N MET A 270 21.34 9.33 8.76
CA MET A 270 20.25 8.37 8.92
C MET A 270 20.68 7.05 9.54
N ASP A 271 21.97 6.78 9.67
CA ASP A 271 22.47 5.54 10.31
C ASP A 271 21.92 5.44 11.73
N GLY A 272 21.50 4.24 12.11
CA GLY A 272 20.86 3.96 13.39
C GLY A 272 19.35 4.19 13.45
N MET A 273 18.72 4.77 12.40
CA MET A 273 17.27 4.88 12.35
C MET A 273 16.62 3.50 12.24
N TYR A 274 15.58 3.28 13.02
CA TYR A 274 14.71 2.10 12.96
C TYR A 274 13.45 2.39 12.16
N ALA A 275 12.94 1.36 11.49
CA ALA A 275 11.60 1.39 10.92
C ALA A 275 10.94 0.01 11.00
N THR A 276 9.62 -0.01 11.15
CA THR A 276 8.85 -1.23 10.94
C THR A 276 8.79 -1.54 9.45
N MET A 277 8.79 -2.83 9.13
CA MET A 277 8.70 -3.30 7.75
C MET A 277 7.90 -4.60 7.65
N THR A 278 7.38 -4.84 6.46
CA THR A 278 6.62 -6.06 6.13
C THR A 278 7.24 -6.82 4.97
N THR A 279 7.87 -6.11 4.04
CA THR A 279 8.45 -6.61 2.80
C THR A 279 9.89 -6.10 2.71
N ALA A 280 10.83 -6.91 2.28
CA ALA A 280 12.23 -6.52 2.22
C ALA A 280 12.49 -5.47 1.11
N GLN A 281 13.39 -4.52 1.39
CA GLN A 281 13.93 -3.61 0.38
C GLN A 281 14.70 -4.42 -0.67
N PRO A 282 14.33 -4.35 -1.95
CA PRO A 282 15.05 -5.09 -2.99
C PRO A 282 16.33 -4.36 -3.39
N TYR A 283 17.47 -4.96 -3.09
CA TYR A 283 18.77 -4.45 -3.52
C TYR A 283 19.27 -5.20 -4.76
N LEU A 284 20.05 -4.51 -5.63
CA LEU A 284 20.62 -5.11 -6.85
C LEU A 284 21.65 -6.21 -6.57
N ASP A 285 22.25 -6.16 -5.41
CA ASP A 285 23.26 -7.11 -4.89
C ASP A 285 22.72 -8.00 -3.76
N ASP A 286 21.38 -8.17 -3.70
CA ASP A 286 20.74 -9.02 -2.69
C ASP A 286 21.32 -10.44 -2.71
N PRO A 287 21.55 -11.09 -1.55
CA PRO A 287 22.07 -12.45 -1.50
C PRO A 287 21.10 -13.48 -2.13
N SER A 288 19.81 -13.23 -2.12
CA SER A 288 18.82 -14.07 -2.82
C SER A 288 18.93 -13.91 -4.33
N ASN A 289 19.18 -15.02 -5.03
CA ASN A 289 19.22 -15.03 -6.50
C ASN A 289 17.91 -14.54 -7.13
N ALA A 290 16.79 -14.94 -6.57
CA ALA A 290 15.47 -14.56 -7.09
C ALA A 290 15.23 -13.05 -6.93
N MET A 291 15.53 -12.47 -5.76
CA MET A 291 15.43 -11.03 -5.52
C MET A 291 16.36 -10.24 -6.44
N ARG A 292 17.63 -10.68 -6.54
CA ARG A 292 18.63 -10.03 -7.40
C ARG A 292 18.24 -10.08 -8.88
N PHE A 293 17.70 -11.20 -9.35
CA PHE A 293 17.21 -11.32 -10.74
C PHE A 293 16.07 -10.34 -11.00
N TRP A 294 15.08 -10.29 -10.12
CA TRP A 294 13.95 -9.35 -10.23
C TRP A 294 14.43 -7.90 -10.18
N ALA A 295 15.30 -7.56 -9.25
CA ALA A 295 15.83 -6.20 -9.09
C ALA A 295 16.57 -5.72 -10.33
N ASN A 296 17.39 -6.58 -10.95
CA ASN A 296 18.07 -6.25 -12.20
C ASN A 296 17.13 -6.17 -13.39
N LYS A 297 16.10 -7.02 -13.45
CA LYS A 297 15.04 -6.93 -14.47
C LYS A 297 14.30 -5.59 -14.39
N TYR A 298 13.92 -5.16 -13.18
CA TYR A 298 13.30 -3.87 -12.95
C TYR A 298 14.20 -2.72 -13.44
N LYS A 299 15.47 -2.72 -13.02
CA LYS A 299 16.45 -1.72 -13.44
C LYS A 299 16.62 -1.67 -14.95
N THR A 300 16.73 -2.81 -15.60
CA THR A 300 16.84 -2.88 -17.06
C THR A 300 15.61 -2.31 -17.75
N ARG A 301 14.41 -2.58 -17.22
CA ARG A 301 13.14 -2.12 -17.82
C ARG A 301 12.91 -0.62 -17.65
N PHE A 302 13.24 -0.05 -16.49
CA PHE A 302 12.87 1.33 -16.15
C PHE A 302 14.07 2.28 -16.05
N ASN A 303 15.30 1.78 -16.19
CA ASN A 303 16.55 2.53 -16.02
C ASN A 303 16.65 3.26 -14.67
N GLU A 304 16.11 2.64 -13.63
CA GLU A 304 16.17 3.11 -12.24
C GLU A 304 16.31 1.94 -11.28
N ASP A 305 16.90 2.17 -10.10
CA ASP A 305 17.01 1.13 -9.09
C ASP A 305 15.62 0.81 -8.50
N PRO A 306 15.33 -0.46 -8.24
CA PRO A 306 14.09 -0.83 -7.57
C PRO A 306 14.08 -0.32 -6.12
N SER A 307 12.88 -0.06 -5.63
CA SER A 307 12.63 0.29 -4.23
C SER A 307 11.58 -0.63 -3.63
N LEU A 308 11.36 -0.51 -2.32
CA LEU A 308 10.26 -1.19 -1.65
C LEU A 308 8.91 -0.94 -2.35
N PHE A 309 8.67 0.31 -2.79
CA PHE A 309 7.41 0.68 -3.43
C PHE A 309 7.24 0.03 -4.81
N SER A 310 8.33 -0.26 -5.52
CA SER A 310 8.26 -1.07 -6.74
C SER A 310 7.94 -2.54 -6.44
N ALA A 311 8.46 -3.08 -5.34
CA ALA A 311 8.11 -4.42 -4.87
C ALA A 311 6.62 -4.49 -4.47
N TYR A 312 6.08 -3.46 -3.79
CA TYR A 312 4.66 -3.37 -3.49
C TYR A 312 3.80 -3.37 -4.76
N GLY A 313 4.13 -2.53 -5.74
CA GLY A 313 3.41 -2.51 -7.01
C GLY A 313 3.39 -3.87 -7.70
N TYR A 314 4.53 -4.54 -7.74
CA TYR A 314 4.64 -5.88 -8.32
C TYR A 314 3.78 -6.92 -7.56
N LEU A 315 3.85 -6.95 -6.24
CA LEU A 315 3.07 -7.85 -5.39
C LEU A 315 1.56 -7.60 -5.51
N ILE A 316 1.14 -6.34 -5.54
CA ILE A 316 -0.29 -5.97 -5.69
C ILE A 316 -0.83 -6.51 -7.02
N MET A 317 -0.10 -6.33 -8.11
CA MET A 317 -0.49 -6.85 -9.42
C MET A 317 -0.46 -8.39 -9.44
N ASP A 318 0.51 -9.02 -8.79
CA ASP A 318 0.57 -10.49 -8.70
C ASP A 318 -0.63 -11.08 -7.94
N LEU A 319 -1.03 -10.46 -6.82
CA LEU A 319 -2.22 -10.85 -6.07
C LEU A 319 -3.51 -10.62 -6.88
N PHE A 320 -3.59 -9.52 -7.64
CA PHE A 320 -4.71 -9.30 -8.57
C PHE A 320 -4.79 -10.41 -9.61
N ILE A 321 -3.68 -10.76 -10.24
CA ILE A 321 -3.60 -11.84 -11.25
C ILE A 321 -4.07 -13.18 -10.66
N LYS A 322 -3.59 -13.55 -9.47
CA LYS A 322 -4.01 -14.77 -8.78
C LYS A 322 -5.52 -14.81 -8.54
N GLY A 323 -6.08 -13.70 -8.04
CA GLY A 323 -7.53 -13.55 -7.83
C GLY A 323 -8.33 -13.65 -9.12
N ALA A 324 -7.91 -12.95 -10.17
CA ALA A 324 -8.60 -12.91 -11.45
C ALA A 324 -8.53 -14.26 -12.21
N GLN A 325 -7.38 -14.94 -12.15
CA GLN A 325 -7.24 -16.29 -12.70
C GLN A 325 -8.16 -17.28 -11.99
N LYS A 326 -8.21 -17.21 -10.65
CA LYS A 326 -9.06 -18.07 -9.82
C LYS A 326 -10.55 -17.79 -9.98
N ALA A 327 -10.93 -16.54 -10.28
CA ALA A 327 -12.31 -16.15 -10.59
C ALA A 327 -12.84 -16.77 -11.88
N GLY A 328 -11.95 -17.19 -12.79
CA GLY A 328 -12.29 -17.85 -14.05
C GLY A 328 -12.68 -16.88 -15.18
N PRO A 329 -13.15 -17.44 -16.31
CA PRO A 329 -13.40 -16.65 -17.53
C PRO A 329 -14.56 -15.66 -17.40
N ASN A 330 -15.52 -15.92 -16.49
CA ASN A 330 -16.67 -15.03 -16.23
C ASN A 330 -16.34 -14.04 -15.10
N LEU A 331 -15.31 -13.20 -15.32
CA LEU A 331 -14.82 -12.27 -14.34
C LEU A 331 -15.83 -11.13 -14.08
N THR A 332 -16.29 -11.04 -12.84
CA THR A 332 -17.12 -9.96 -12.30
C THR A 332 -16.56 -9.52 -10.95
N THR A 333 -17.00 -8.38 -10.42
CA THR A 333 -16.64 -7.96 -9.06
C THR A 333 -16.95 -9.06 -8.04
N ASP A 334 -18.11 -9.70 -8.15
CA ASP A 334 -18.53 -10.74 -7.20
C ASP A 334 -17.71 -12.04 -7.34
N SER A 335 -17.41 -12.49 -8.58
CA SER A 335 -16.57 -13.67 -8.78
C SER A 335 -15.12 -13.41 -8.32
N PHE A 336 -14.61 -12.19 -8.51
CA PHE A 336 -13.29 -11.79 -8.02
C PHE A 336 -13.24 -11.80 -6.49
N ILE A 337 -14.24 -11.21 -5.81
CA ILE A 337 -14.33 -11.23 -4.34
C ILE A 337 -14.36 -12.67 -3.83
N LYS A 338 -15.23 -13.51 -4.40
CA LYS A 338 -15.31 -14.93 -4.01
C LYS A 338 -13.98 -15.66 -4.19
N ALA A 339 -13.26 -15.38 -5.26
CA ALA A 339 -11.94 -15.95 -5.50
C ALA A 339 -10.90 -15.43 -4.48
N MET A 340 -10.86 -14.11 -4.26
CA MET A 340 -9.94 -13.48 -3.31
C MET A 340 -10.14 -13.97 -1.88
N ASP A 341 -11.37 -14.25 -1.46
CA ASP A 341 -11.69 -14.79 -0.14
C ASP A 341 -11.09 -16.19 0.13
N THR A 342 -10.46 -16.78 -0.86
CA THR A 342 -9.77 -18.08 -0.77
C THR A 342 -8.32 -18.02 -1.24
N VAL A 343 -7.78 -16.80 -1.52
CA VAL A 343 -6.36 -16.62 -1.86
C VAL A 343 -5.52 -16.72 -0.60
N SER A 344 -4.49 -17.55 -0.66
CA SER A 344 -3.43 -17.65 0.34
C SER A 344 -2.08 -17.72 -0.37
N VAL A 345 -1.11 -16.99 0.15
CA VAL A 345 0.28 -16.96 -0.32
C VAL A 345 1.18 -17.10 0.91
N ASP A 346 1.85 -18.23 1.02
CA ASP A 346 2.68 -18.55 2.19
C ASP A 346 4.03 -17.80 2.18
N SER A 347 4.54 -17.53 0.99
CA SER A 347 5.77 -16.76 0.79
C SER A 347 5.78 -16.09 -0.57
N ASP A 348 6.49 -14.99 -0.67
CA ASP A 348 6.75 -14.32 -1.93
C ASP A 348 8.25 -14.05 -2.14
N LEU A 349 8.57 -13.52 -3.31
CA LEU A 349 9.92 -13.13 -3.71
C LEU A 349 10.57 -12.12 -2.74
N PHE A 350 9.77 -11.29 -2.07
CA PHE A 350 10.23 -10.16 -1.26
C PHE A 350 10.27 -10.47 0.24
N GLY A 351 10.07 -11.73 0.62
CA GLY A 351 10.09 -12.17 2.02
C GLY A 351 8.99 -11.53 2.87
N SER A 352 7.84 -11.29 2.27
CA SER A 352 6.64 -10.83 2.99
C SER A 352 6.11 -11.93 3.92
N PRO A 353 5.40 -11.58 4.99
CA PRO A 353 4.74 -12.57 5.82
C PRO A 353 3.62 -13.27 5.03
N PRO A 354 3.13 -14.43 5.49
CA PRO A 354 2.01 -15.11 4.85
C PRO A 354 0.78 -14.20 4.69
N ILE A 355 0.18 -14.21 3.51
CA ILE A 355 -0.96 -13.36 3.12
C ILE A 355 -2.16 -14.27 2.88
N SER A 356 -3.29 -13.96 3.49
CA SER A 356 -4.56 -14.67 3.23
C SER A 356 -5.76 -13.76 3.46
N PHE A 357 -6.82 -14.00 2.69
CA PHE A 357 -8.08 -13.27 2.79
C PHE A 357 -9.26 -14.21 3.01
N SER A 358 -10.35 -13.67 3.55
CA SER A 358 -11.63 -14.38 3.66
C SER A 358 -12.79 -13.37 3.64
N ALA A 359 -14.01 -13.86 3.62
CA ALA A 359 -15.21 -13.00 3.68
C ALA A 359 -15.26 -12.10 4.92
N THR A 360 -14.61 -12.50 6.01
CA THR A 360 -14.54 -11.76 7.28
C THR A 360 -13.16 -11.17 7.57
N LYS A 361 -12.17 -11.41 6.69
CA LYS A 361 -10.80 -10.93 6.85
C LYS A 361 -10.34 -10.20 5.58
N ARG A 362 -10.31 -8.87 5.64
CA ARG A 362 -9.90 -7.98 4.54
C ARG A 362 -8.45 -7.48 4.65
N LEU A 363 -7.75 -7.85 5.72
CA LEU A 363 -6.33 -7.62 5.91
C LEU A 363 -5.54 -8.90 5.60
N GLY A 364 -4.61 -8.85 4.67
CA GLY A 364 -3.81 -9.99 4.23
C GLY A 364 -2.95 -10.58 5.34
N SER A 365 -2.19 -9.71 6.03
CA SER A 365 -1.35 -10.06 7.19
C SER A 365 -1.28 -8.91 8.18
N ASN A 366 -1.20 -9.20 9.48
CA ASN A 366 -0.97 -8.21 10.52
C ASN A 366 0.46 -8.28 11.11
N GLN A 367 1.36 -8.99 10.45
CA GLN A 367 2.72 -9.18 10.92
C GLN A 367 3.65 -8.09 10.39
N SER A 368 4.49 -7.55 11.27
CA SER A 368 5.59 -6.64 10.93
C SER A 368 6.83 -6.99 11.73
N ARG A 369 7.99 -6.50 11.31
CA ARG A 369 9.26 -6.66 12.02
C ARG A 369 10.08 -5.37 11.92
N LEU A 370 11.18 -5.29 12.66
CA LEU A 370 12.07 -4.14 12.64
C LEU A 370 13.20 -4.31 11.64
N SER A 371 13.56 -3.19 11.03
CA SER A 371 14.78 -2.99 10.29
C SER A 371 15.50 -1.75 10.82
N GLN A 372 16.82 -1.68 10.62
CA GLN A 372 17.64 -0.54 11.01
C GLN A 372 18.56 -0.16 9.85
N ILE A 373 18.78 1.15 9.65
CA ILE A 373 19.80 1.63 8.73
C ILE A 373 21.17 1.42 9.37
N GLN A 374 22.01 0.59 8.74
CA GLN A 374 23.38 0.31 9.15
C GLN A 374 24.26 0.38 7.90
N ASP A 375 25.30 1.21 7.96
CA ASP A 375 26.22 1.43 6.84
C ASP A 375 25.50 1.86 5.53
N GLY A 376 24.49 2.73 5.65
CA GLY A 376 23.72 3.23 4.53
C GLY A 376 22.79 2.22 3.87
N ARG A 377 22.39 1.15 4.59
CA ARG A 377 21.45 0.12 4.09
C ARG A 377 20.48 -0.30 5.19
N TRP A 378 19.24 -0.63 4.79
CA TRP A 378 18.31 -1.30 5.68
C TRP A 378 18.74 -2.74 5.94
N LYS A 379 18.88 -3.10 7.21
CA LYS A 379 19.14 -4.47 7.68
C LYS A 379 18.01 -4.91 8.61
N VAL A 380 17.44 -6.06 8.34
CA VAL A 380 16.43 -6.68 9.22
C VAL A 380 17.09 -7.08 10.53
N ILE A 381 16.46 -6.71 11.66
CA ILE A 381 17.04 -6.90 12.99
C ILE A 381 16.12 -7.64 13.97
N SER A 382 14.93 -8.03 13.55
CA SER A 382 14.02 -8.84 14.37
C SER A 382 13.26 -9.87 13.54
N ASP A 383 12.70 -10.86 14.20
CA ASP A 383 11.63 -11.70 13.65
C ASP A 383 10.34 -10.91 13.50
N TYR A 384 9.38 -11.51 12.78
CA TYR A 384 8.04 -10.94 12.67
C TYR A 384 7.34 -10.93 14.04
N TYR A 385 6.80 -9.77 14.39
CA TYR A 385 5.92 -9.64 15.55
C TYR A 385 4.57 -10.26 15.21
N LYS A 386 4.04 -11.02 16.17
CA LYS A 386 2.71 -11.62 16.16
C LYS A 386 1.93 -11.10 17.35
N GLU A 387 0.62 -10.99 17.21
CA GLU A 387 -0.27 -10.73 18.35
C GLU A 387 -0.27 -11.88 19.34
#